data_921d1ba808d84e4868a3464221209c42
#
_entry.id   921d1ba808d84e4868a3464221209c42
#
_cell.length_a   1.000
_cell.length_b   1.000
_cell.length_c   1.000
_cell.angle_alpha   90.00
_cell.angle_beta   90.00
_cell.angle_gamma   90.00
#
_symmetry.space_group_name_H-M   'P 1'
#
loop_
_entity.id
_entity.type
_entity.pdbx_description
1 polymer ?
#
loop_
_entity_poly.entity_id
_entity_poly.type
_entity_poly.pdbx_seq_one_letter_code
_entity_poly.pdbx_strand_id
1 'polypeptide(L)'
;MQENVFRFAVQIKAGRTVLGWSQTELAKRAGIARPTVARIESFTMQPKLDTAEKIKDALRKSGVEFSDHQPERGFTMVVKNLALQPQFDEMNRKEVEETKKVMEQINGLINKGE
;
A
#
# COMPACT_ATOMS: atom_id res chain seq x y z
N MET A 1 -1.74 14.39 22.31
CA MET A 1 -1.80 13.08 21.63
C MET A 1 -0.72 12.16 22.18
N GLN A 2 -1.04 10.91 22.38
CA GLN A 2 -0.05 9.94 22.82
C GLN A 2 0.87 9.55 21.68
N GLU A 3 2.14 9.37 21.97
CA GLU A 3 3.18 9.06 20.97
C GLU A 3 2.91 7.75 20.23
N ASN A 4 2.42 6.73 20.91
CA ASN A 4 2.11 5.45 20.30
C ASN A 4 0.93 5.53 19.31
N VAL A 5 -0.03 6.42 19.57
CA VAL A 5 -1.15 6.66 18.65
C VAL A 5 -0.65 7.34 17.39
N PHE A 6 0.23 8.31 17.54
CA PHE A 6 0.88 8.99 16.42
C PHE A 6 1.69 8.00 15.57
N ARG A 7 2.52 7.18 16.21
CA ARG A 7 3.35 6.18 15.53
C ARG A 7 2.49 5.21 14.73
N PHE A 8 1.39 4.73 15.34
CA PHE A 8 0.49 3.80 14.68
C PHE A 8 -0.14 4.42 13.42
N ALA A 9 -0.57 5.68 13.50
CA ALA A 9 -1.14 6.37 12.34
C ALA A 9 -0.13 6.49 11.19
N VAL A 10 1.13 6.79 11.51
CA VAL A 10 2.21 6.87 10.52
C VAL A 10 2.47 5.48 9.91
N GLN A 11 2.51 4.44 10.73
CA GLN A 11 2.72 3.06 10.26
C GLN A 11 1.63 2.63 9.27
N ILE A 12 0.38 2.91 9.60
CA ILE A 12 -0.76 2.57 8.73
C ILE A 12 -0.64 3.25 7.37
N LYS A 13 -0.40 4.54 7.38
CA LYS A 13 -0.29 5.32 6.15
C LYS A 13 0.90 4.87 5.31
N ALA A 14 2.05 4.62 5.95
CA ALA A 14 3.24 4.14 5.27
C ALA A 14 3.00 2.76 4.65
N GLY A 15 2.44 1.83 5.41
CA GLY A 15 2.17 0.48 4.93
C GLY A 15 1.17 0.46 3.79
N ARG A 16 0.10 1.22 3.92
CA ARG A 16 -0.91 1.37 2.87
C ARG A 16 -0.29 1.93 1.58
N THR A 17 0.53 2.96 1.72
CA THR A 17 1.17 3.61 0.57
C THR A 17 2.14 2.67 -0.15
N VAL A 18 2.93 1.91 0.61
CA VAL A 18 3.87 0.93 0.04
C VAL A 18 3.11 -0.15 -0.74
N LEU A 19 1.93 -0.54 -0.27
CA LEU A 19 1.09 -1.52 -0.95
C LEU A 19 0.34 -0.94 -2.15
N GLY A 20 0.35 0.37 -2.32
CA GLY A 20 -0.42 1.03 -3.37
C GLY A 20 -1.92 1.04 -3.07
N TRP A 21 -2.32 0.93 -1.81
CA TRP A 21 -3.71 0.88 -1.41
C TRP A 21 -4.25 2.27 -1.07
N SER A 22 -5.51 2.50 -1.47
CA SER A 22 -6.29 3.63 -0.97
C SER A 22 -6.77 3.34 0.46
N GLN A 23 -7.27 4.36 1.14
CA GLN A 23 -7.93 4.17 2.44
C GLN A 23 -9.10 3.20 2.34
N THR A 24 -9.83 3.26 1.23
CA THR A 24 -10.96 2.35 0.95
C THR A 24 -10.47 0.90 0.85
N GLU A 25 -9.38 0.66 0.15
CA GLU A 25 -8.82 -0.68 0.00
C GLU A 25 -8.35 -1.25 1.34
N LEU A 26 -7.63 -0.45 2.14
CA LEU A 26 -7.22 -0.87 3.48
C LEU A 26 -8.44 -1.20 4.35
N ALA A 27 -9.44 -0.34 4.35
CA ALA A 27 -10.66 -0.55 5.12
C ALA A 27 -11.34 -1.87 4.75
N LYS A 28 -11.46 -2.11 3.46
CA LYS A 28 -12.04 -3.35 2.92
C LYS A 28 -11.26 -4.57 3.39
N ARG A 29 -9.94 -4.54 3.28
CA ARG A 29 -9.09 -5.67 3.66
C ARG A 29 -9.06 -5.92 5.16
N ALA A 30 -9.16 -4.86 5.95
CA ALA A 30 -9.19 -4.96 7.40
C ALA A 30 -10.60 -5.27 7.95
N GLY A 31 -11.63 -5.17 7.11
CA GLY A 31 -13.01 -5.40 7.55
C GLY A 31 -13.53 -4.29 8.43
N ILE A 32 -13.15 -3.04 8.17
CA ILE A 32 -13.59 -1.86 8.93
C ILE A 32 -14.12 -0.79 7.97
N ALA A 33 -14.76 0.25 8.51
CA ALA A 33 -15.29 1.34 7.70
C ALA A 33 -14.17 2.27 7.25
N ARG A 34 -14.27 2.79 6.02
CA ARG A 34 -13.29 3.75 5.48
C ARG A 34 -13.13 4.99 6.37
N PRO A 35 -14.21 5.62 6.90
CA PRO A 35 -14.03 6.76 7.79
C PRO A 35 -13.17 6.47 9.02
N THR A 36 -13.16 5.23 9.51
CA THR A 36 -12.30 4.81 10.61
C THR A 36 -10.83 4.93 10.22
N VAL A 37 -10.46 4.44 9.05
CA VAL A 37 -9.08 4.56 8.54
C VAL A 37 -8.71 6.05 8.40
N ALA A 38 -9.57 6.84 7.78
CA ALA A 38 -9.31 8.26 7.57
C ALA A 38 -9.09 9.02 8.88
N ARG A 39 -9.90 8.73 9.90
CA ARG A 39 -9.78 9.37 11.22
C ARG A 39 -8.50 8.96 11.95
N ILE A 40 -8.11 7.71 11.86
CA ILE A 40 -6.86 7.24 12.46
C ILE A 40 -5.68 7.94 11.78
N GLU A 41 -5.65 7.99 10.46
CA GLU A 41 -4.55 8.61 9.70
C GLU A 41 -4.47 10.12 9.89
N SER A 42 -5.58 10.78 10.19
CA SER A 42 -5.64 12.23 10.45
C SER A 42 -5.44 12.59 11.92
N PHE A 43 -5.15 11.62 12.78
CA PHE A 43 -4.92 11.80 14.22
C PHE A 43 -6.14 12.29 14.98
N THR A 44 -7.35 12.08 14.45
CA THR A 44 -8.60 12.50 15.08
C THR A 44 -9.28 11.40 15.86
N MET A 45 -8.73 10.18 15.83
CA MET A 45 -9.31 9.04 16.53
C MET A 45 -8.21 8.10 17.00
N GLN A 46 -8.33 7.68 18.27
CA GLN A 46 -7.52 6.58 18.80
C GLN A 46 -8.23 5.27 18.49
N PRO A 47 -7.60 4.33 17.77
CA PRO A 47 -8.25 3.07 17.43
C PRO A 47 -8.40 2.18 18.67
N LYS A 48 -9.49 1.42 18.70
CA LYS A 48 -9.65 0.34 19.66
C LYS A 48 -8.65 -0.78 19.34
N LEU A 49 -8.35 -1.60 20.34
CA LEU A 49 -7.36 -2.68 20.18
C LEU A 49 -7.72 -3.63 19.04
N ASP A 50 -8.97 -4.06 18.95
CA ASP A 50 -9.39 -4.98 17.90
C ASP A 50 -9.31 -4.35 16.50
N THR A 51 -9.61 -3.06 16.38
CA THR A 51 -9.47 -2.32 15.12
C THR A 51 -8.00 -2.25 14.71
N ALA A 52 -7.11 -1.93 15.66
CA ALA A 52 -5.68 -1.90 15.40
C ALA A 52 -5.16 -3.26 14.95
N GLU A 53 -5.60 -4.34 15.58
CA GLU A 53 -5.21 -5.70 15.22
C GLU A 53 -5.70 -6.10 13.82
N LYS A 54 -6.92 -5.72 13.46
CA LYS A 54 -7.46 -5.96 12.12
C LYS A 54 -6.65 -5.28 11.05
N ILE A 55 -6.23 -4.03 11.29
CA ILE A 55 -5.41 -3.27 10.36
C ILE A 55 -4.02 -3.90 10.23
N LYS A 56 -3.36 -4.19 11.34
CA LYS A 56 -2.03 -4.82 11.34
C LYS A 56 -2.07 -6.18 10.63
N ASP A 57 -3.12 -6.95 10.85
CA ASP A 57 -3.29 -8.26 10.24
C ASP A 57 -3.45 -8.15 8.72
N ALA A 58 -4.25 -7.19 8.25
CA ALA A 58 -4.43 -6.95 6.82
C ALA A 58 -3.10 -6.58 6.15
N LEU A 59 -2.30 -5.72 6.78
CA LEU A 59 -1.00 -5.31 6.26
C LEU A 59 -0.03 -6.49 6.27
N ARG A 60 0.02 -7.25 7.37
CA ARG A 60 0.91 -8.42 7.52
C ARG A 60 0.61 -9.49 6.47
N LYS A 61 -0.66 -9.80 6.25
CA LYS A 61 -1.07 -10.78 5.24
C LYS A 61 -0.68 -10.37 3.83
N SER A 62 -0.49 -9.07 3.61
CA SER A 62 -0.09 -8.53 2.31
C SER A 62 1.40 -8.22 2.22
N GLY A 63 2.18 -8.60 3.23
CA GLY A 63 3.63 -8.53 3.19
C GLY A 63 4.26 -7.30 3.85
N VAL A 64 3.51 -6.56 4.69
CA VAL A 64 4.05 -5.41 5.42
C VAL A 64 3.95 -5.66 6.92
N GLU A 65 5.09 -5.61 7.60
CA GLU A 65 5.19 -5.81 9.05
C GLU A 65 5.95 -4.65 9.69
N PHE A 66 5.62 -4.37 10.93
CA PHE A 66 6.27 -3.32 11.71
C PHE A 66 6.85 -3.88 13.00
N SER A 67 8.00 -3.36 13.39
CA SER A 67 8.61 -3.65 14.70
C SER A 67 8.92 -2.33 15.38
N ASP A 68 8.37 -2.13 16.58
CA ASP A 68 8.64 -0.95 17.39
C ASP A 68 9.98 -1.11 18.10
N HIS A 69 10.71 -0.02 18.25
CA HIS A 69 12.03 -0.01 18.87
C HIS A 69 12.01 0.75 20.19
N GLN A 70 12.59 0.12 21.22
CA GLN A 70 12.78 0.71 22.54
C GLN A 70 14.29 0.72 22.84
N PRO A 71 14.85 1.79 23.42
CA PRO A 71 14.17 3.01 23.89
C PRO A 71 13.97 4.13 22.84
N GLU A 72 14.43 3.95 21.61
CA GLU A 72 14.45 5.00 20.57
C GLU A 72 13.05 5.43 20.14
N ARG A 73 12.02 4.66 20.44
CA ARG A 73 10.61 4.93 20.11
C ARG A 73 10.31 5.02 18.60
N GLY A 74 11.26 4.60 17.80
CA GLY A 74 11.06 4.47 16.37
C GLY A 74 10.44 3.14 15.99
N PHE A 75 10.38 2.87 14.69
CA PHE A 75 9.93 1.57 14.20
C PHE A 75 10.69 1.20 12.92
N THR A 76 10.69 -0.10 12.64
CA THR A 76 11.16 -0.64 11.38
C THR A 76 9.97 -1.18 10.60
N MET A 77 9.92 -0.87 9.33
CA MET A 77 8.94 -1.44 8.41
C MET A 77 9.64 -2.47 7.53
N VAL A 78 9.13 -3.69 7.53
CA VAL A 78 9.62 -4.76 6.65
C VAL A 78 8.61 -4.92 5.52
N VAL A 79 9.08 -4.75 4.29
CA VAL A 79 8.26 -4.90 3.08
C VAL A 79 8.75 -6.14 2.36
N LYS A 80 7.96 -7.19 2.37
CA LYS A 80 8.29 -8.45 1.73
C LYS A 80 7.95 -8.40 0.24
N ASN A 81 8.56 -9.28 -0.55
CA ASN A 81 8.28 -9.34 -1.97
C ASN A 81 6.79 -9.57 -2.27
N LEU A 82 6.07 -10.25 -1.38
CA LEU A 82 4.62 -10.42 -1.47
C LEU A 82 3.88 -9.10 -1.64
N ALA A 83 4.38 -8.02 -1.00
CA ALA A 83 3.77 -6.69 -1.10
C ALA A 83 4.11 -6.00 -2.41
N LEU A 84 5.30 -6.22 -2.96
CA LEU A 84 5.83 -5.50 -4.12
C LEU A 84 5.53 -6.20 -5.44
N GLN A 85 5.48 -7.54 -5.45
CA GLN A 85 5.34 -8.31 -6.68
C GLN A 85 4.09 -7.95 -7.50
N PRO A 86 2.90 -7.82 -6.90
CA PRO A 86 1.71 -7.44 -7.69
C PRO A 86 1.85 -6.08 -8.37
N GLN A 87 2.49 -5.12 -7.71
CA GLN A 87 2.72 -3.79 -8.26
C GLN A 87 3.74 -3.83 -9.39
N PHE A 88 4.80 -4.58 -9.20
CA PHE A 88 5.83 -4.79 -10.24
C PHE A 88 5.21 -5.45 -11.47
N ASP A 89 4.42 -6.49 -11.28
CA ASP A 89 3.76 -7.21 -12.37
C ASP A 89 2.83 -6.28 -13.16
N GLU A 90 2.07 -5.43 -12.47
CA GLU A 90 1.16 -4.48 -13.10
C GLU A 90 1.92 -3.43 -13.91
N MET A 91 3.00 -2.88 -13.37
CA MET A 91 3.83 -1.92 -14.09
C MET A 91 4.50 -2.55 -15.30
N ASN A 92 5.01 -3.76 -15.14
CA ASN A 92 5.65 -4.51 -16.22
C ASN A 92 4.65 -4.83 -17.34
N ARG A 93 3.43 -5.20 -16.98
CA ARG A 93 2.34 -5.44 -17.94
C ARG A 93 2.02 -4.18 -18.74
N LYS A 94 1.93 -3.04 -18.08
CA LYS A 94 1.66 -1.75 -18.73
C LYS A 94 2.78 -1.38 -19.70
N GLU A 95 4.04 -1.56 -19.31
CA GLU A 95 5.19 -1.26 -20.15
C GLU A 95 5.22 -2.13 -21.40
N VAL A 96 4.99 -3.43 -21.26
CA VAL A 96 4.91 -4.37 -22.38
C VAL A 96 3.79 -4.00 -23.34
N GLU A 97 2.62 -3.64 -22.81
CA GLU A 97 1.47 -3.23 -23.60
C GLU A 97 1.76 -1.97 -24.41
N GLU A 98 2.40 -0.97 -23.78
CA GLU A 98 2.76 0.27 -24.44
C GLU A 98 3.80 0.06 -25.53
N THR A 99 4.82 -0.76 -25.26
CA THR A 99 5.83 -1.14 -26.25
C THR A 99 5.18 -1.82 -27.44
N LYS A 100 4.23 -2.72 -27.22
CA LYS A 100 3.48 -3.40 -28.25
C LYS A 100 2.72 -2.43 -29.14
N LYS A 101 2.08 -1.44 -28.55
CA LYS A 101 1.37 -0.38 -29.31
C LYS A 101 2.31 0.41 -30.21
N VAL A 102 3.48 0.77 -29.70
CA VAL A 102 4.50 1.49 -30.47
C VAL A 102 4.97 0.64 -31.65
N MET A 103 5.23 -0.64 -31.42
CA MET A 103 5.64 -1.57 -32.49
C MET A 103 4.57 -1.72 -33.56
N GLU A 104 3.31 -1.78 -33.17
CA GLU A 104 2.20 -1.85 -34.11
C GLU A 104 2.10 -0.58 -34.97
N GLN A 105 2.32 0.59 -34.37
CA GLN A 105 2.35 1.86 -35.09
C GLN A 105 3.50 1.91 -36.10
N ILE A 106 4.69 1.47 -35.72
CA ILE A 106 5.87 1.41 -36.57
C ILE A 106 5.60 0.47 -37.77
N ASN A 107 5.07 -0.70 -37.50
CA ASN A 107 4.72 -1.68 -38.56
C ASN A 107 3.68 -1.12 -39.51
N GLY A 108 2.69 -0.39 -38.99
CA GLY A 108 1.69 0.27 -39.83
C GLY A 108 2.29 1.31 -40.75
N LEU A 109 3.27 2.08 -40.27
CA LEU A 109 3.97 3.08 -41.07
C LEU A 109 4.81 2.43 -42.16
N ILE A 110 5.51 1.35 -41.86
CA ILE A 110 6.34 0.60 -42.82
C ILE A 110 5.44 0.01 -43.92
N ASN A 111 4.32 -0.58 -43.56
CA ASN A 111 3.39 -1.18 -44.52
C ASN A 111 2.73 -0.14 -45.41
N LYS A 112 2.51 1.08 -44.93
CA LYS A 112 1.96 2.18 -45.75
C LYS A 112 2.95 2.75 -46.73
N GLY A 113 4.24 2.55 -46.52
CA GLY A 113 5.31 3.01 -47.39
C GLY A 113 5.49 2.16 -48.66
N GLU A 114 4.80 1.07 -48.74
CA GLU A 114 4.79 0.20 -49.93
C GLU A 114 3.62 0.58 -50.86
#